data_1f1e5d0b215545885d40feabd5f411db
#
_entry.id   1f1e5d0b215545885d40feabd5f411db
#
_cell.length_a   1.000
_cell.length_b   1.000
_cell.length_c   1.000
_cell.angle_alpha   90.00
_cell.angle_beta   90.00
_cell.angle_gamma   90.00
#
_symmetry.space_group_name_H-M   'P 1'
#
loop_
_entity.id
_entity.type
_entity.pdbx_description
1 polymer ?
#
loop_
_entity_poly.entity_id
_entity_poly.type
_entity_poly.pdbx_seq_one_letter_code
_entity_poly.pdbx_strand_id
1 'polypeptide(L)'
;CTYCGQCVAVCPVGALTERDYTNRLLDDLANPDKVVIVQTAPAVRAALGEEFGFPPGTLVTGKMVYALRELGFDYVFDTDFAADLTIMEEGSEILNRLTRYLNGDKSVRLPILTSCCPAWVNFFEHHFPDMLDIPSTARSPQQMFGSIAKSYWAEKMGIPREKLVVVSIMPCLAKKYECARDEFKVNGIPDVDYSISTRELARLIKRANIGFPLVLDSPFDNPMGESTGAGVIFGTTGGVMEAALRSVYEIYTGEPLKNVNFEQVRGLNGVRRATINLNGFELKVGIAHGLGNARHLLEDIRNGHNEYHVIEIMACPGVGARSRCITATRKYSMHAPTHFTVKTPTNLCANRTRIRISRHYTRIISANR
;
A
#
# COMPACT_ATOMS: atom_id res chain seq x y z
N CYS A 1 -16.35 -7.32 -12.29
CA CYS A 1 -14.94 -7.02 -12.55
C CYS A 1 -14.31 -6.36 -11.34
N THR A 2 -13.10 -6.79 -10.95
CA THR A 2 -12.38 -6.22 -9.79
C THR A 2 -11.26 -5.27 -10.20
N TYR A 3 -11.18 -4.92 -11.47
CA TYR A 3 -10.15 -4.06 -12.07
C TYR A 3 -8.69 -4.51 -11.81
N CYS A 4 -8.47 -5.78 -11.47
CA CYS A 4 -7.14 -6.30 -11.10
C CYS A 4 -6.15 -6.40 -12.27
N GLY A 5 -6.59 -6.19 -13.53
CA GLY A 5 -5.75 -6.21 -14.72
C GLY A 5 -5.31 -7.60 -15.21
N GLN A 6 -5.85 -8.70 -14.64
CA GLN A 6 -5.48 -10.04 -15.08
C GLN A 6 -5.80 -10.28 -16.56
N CYS A 7 -6.94 -9.78 -17.04
CA CYS A 7 -7.34 -9.87 -18.45
C CYS A 7 -6.35 -9.14 -19.38
N VAL A 8 -5.82 -7.99 -18.96
CA VAL A 8 -4.78 -7.27 -19.71
C VAL A 8 -3.49 -8.09 -19.79
N ALA A 9 -3.12 -8.76 -18.68
CA ALA A 9 -1.89 -9.54 -18.61
C ALA A 9 -1.90 -10.80 -19.48
N VAL A 10 -3.09 -11.40 -19.70
CA VAL A 10 -3.23 -12.67 -20.45
C VAL A 10 -3.75 -12.50 -21.87
N CYS A 11 -4.13 -11.28 -22.27
CA CYS A 11 -4.64 -11.02 -23.63
C CYS A 11 -3.52 -11.22 -24.66
N PRO A 12 -3.60 -12.23 -25.57
CA PRO A 12 -2.52 -12.57 -26.47
C PRO A 12 -2.35 -11.56 -27.60
N VAL A 13 -3.42 -10.85 -27.95
CA VAL A 13 -3.47 -9.90 -29.06
C VAL A 13 -3.42 -8.43 -28.63
N GLY A 14 -3.30 -8.17 -27.31
CA GLY A 14 -3.26 -6.79 -26.79
C GLY A 14 -4.54 -5.98 -26.98
N ALA A 15 -5.69 -6.63 -27.26
CA ALA A 15 -6.98 -5.95 -27.41
C ALA A 15 -7.49 -5.33 -26.11
N LEU A 16 -7.06 -5.88 -24.97
CA LEU A 16 -7.37 -5.34 -23.64
C LEU A 16 -6.15 -4.58 -23.13
N THR A 17 -6.35 -3.30 -22.84
CA THR A 17 -5.30 -2.41 -22.32
C THR A 17 -5.76 -1.74 -21.03
N GLU A 18 -4.81 -1.29 -20.25
CA GLU A 18 -5.06 -0.40 -19.12
C GLU A 18 -5.42 1.00 -19.62
N ARG A 19 -6.22 1.73 -18.85
CA ARG A 19 -6.45 3.15 -19.11
C ARG A 19 -5.13 3.90 -18.97
N ASP A 20 -4.67 4.52 -20.04
CA ASP A 20 -3.41 5.25 -20.08
C ASP A 20 -3.61 6.70 -19.61
N TYR A 21 -2.82 7.14 -18.65
CA TYR A 21 -2.82 8.51 -18.13
C TYR A 21 -1.56 9.29 -18.49
N THR A 22 -0.68 8.76 -19.33
CA THR A 22 0.60 9.39 -19.64
C THR A 22 0.45 10.75 -20.31
N ASN A 23 -0.52 10.91 -21.23
CA ASN A 23 -0.75 12.20 -21.88
C ASN A 23 -1.30 13.23 -20.89
N ARG A 24 -2.27 12.85 -20.03
CA ARG A 24 -2.77 13.71 -18.95
C ARG A 24 -1.63 14.17 -18.04
N LEU A 25 -0.73 13.25 -17.69
CA LEU A 25 0.43 13.58 -16.86
C LEU A 25 1.33 14.60 -17.55
N LEU A 26 1.61 14.43 -18.84
CA LEU A 26 2.44 15.40 -19.57
C LEU A 26 1.78 16.79 -19.65
N ASP A 27 0.46 16.83 -19.81
CA ASP A 27 -0.30 18.10 -19.79
C ASP A 27 -0.26 18.76 -18.41
N ASP A 28 -0.37 17.96 -17.32
CA ASP A 28 -0.28 18.48 -15.95
C ASP A 28 1.14 18.99 -15.64
N LEU A 29 2.19 18.26 -16.02
CA LEU A 29 3.59 18.68 -15.85
C LEU A 29 3.97 19.92 -16.66
N ALA A 30 3.34 20.13 -17.82
CA ALA A 30 3.57 21.30 -18.65
C ALA A 30 2.80 22.56 -18.18
N ASN A 31 1.88 22.42 -17.24
CA ASN A 31 1.04 23.52 -16.78
C ASN A 31 1.69 24.28 -15.60
N PRO A 32 2.12 25.53 -15.81
CA PRO A 32 2.83 26.29 -14.76
C PRO A 32 1.94 26.70 -13.57
N ASP A 33 0.61 26.59 -13.69
CA ASP A 33 -0.33 26.90 -12.62
C ASP A 33 -0.55 25.73 -11.65
N LYS A 34 0.04 24.58 -11.94
CA LYS A 34 -0.09 23.35 -11.14
C LYS A 34 1.23 23.00 -10.45
N VAL A 35 1.11 22.44 -9.27
CA VAL A 35 2.21 21.76 -8.58
C VAL A 35 1.94 20.26 -8.69
N VAL A 36 2.82 19.53 -9.35
CA VAL A 36 2.65 18.10 -9.62
C VAL A 36 3.60 17.28 -8.77
N ILE A 37 3.04 16.56 -7.82
CA ILE A 37 3.80 15.68 -6.93
C ILE A 37 3.53 14.21 -7.23
N VAL A 38 4.52 13.38 -6.92
CA VAL A 38 4.40 11.93 -7.14
C VAL A 38 4.78 11.12 -5.92
N GLN A 39 4.04 10.05 -5.67
CA GLN A 39 4.37 8.99 -4.73
C GLN A 39 4.67 7.67 -5.44
N THR A 40 5.65 6.91 -4.98
CA THR A 40 6.03 5.63 -5.58
C THR A 40 5.85 4.48 -4.60
N ALA A 41 5.18 3.39 -5.05
CA ALA A 41 5.05 2.19 -4.25
C ALA A 41 6.38 1.45 -4.07
N PRO A 42 6.57 0.72 -2.95
CA PRO A 42 7.81 -0.01 -2.64
C PRO A 42 8.27 -0.95 -3.76
N ALA A 43 7.35 -1.65 -4.43
CA ALA A 43 7.68 -2.62 -5.46
C ALA A 43 8.16 -1.99 -6.78
N VAL A 44 7.87 -0.71 -7.04
CA VAL A 44 8.25 -0.03 -8.29
C VAL A 44 9.77 0.04 -8.44
N ARG A 45 10.49 0.36 -7.35
CA ARG A 45 11.96 0.46 -7.34
C ARG A 45 12.67 -0.85 -7.62
N ALA A 46 12.01 -2.00 -7.40
CA ALA A 46 12.56 -3.33 -7.66
C ALA A 46 12.20 -3.87 -9.06
N ALA A 47 11.16 -3.32 -9.70
CA ALA A 47 10.66 -3.79 -10.99
C ALA A 47 11.05 -2.88 -12.17
N LEU A 48 11.23 -1.59 -11.93
CA LEU A 48 11.49 -0.60 -12.99
C LEU A 48 12.80 -0.87 -13.75
N GLY A 49 13.83 -1.35 -13.04
CA GLY A 49 15.15 -1.61 -13.63
C GLY A 49 15.12 -2.62 -14.76
N GLU A 50 14.23 -3.61 -14.72
CA GLU A 50 14.07 -4.64 -15.75
C GLU A 50 13.71 -4.07 -17.11
N GLU A 51 12.96 -3.00 -17.16
CA GLU A 51 12.59 -2.28 -18.39
C GLU A 51 13.78 -1.60 -19.07
N PHE A 52 14.91 -1.49 -18.37
CA PHE A 52 16.16 -0.86 -18.80
C PHE A 52 17.36 -1.82 -18.79
N GLY A 53 17.11 -3.13 -18.76
CA GLY A 53 18.14 -4.16 -18.88
C GLY A 53 18.87 -4.51 -17.59
N PHE A 54 18.45 -3.99 -16.43
CA PHE A 54 18.97 -4.44 -15.15
C PHE A 54 18.49 -5.87 -14.81
N PRO A 55 19.26 -6.63 -14.05
CA PRO A 55 18.82 -7.91 -13.54
C PRO A 55 17.51 -7.78 -12.74
N PRO A 56 16.61 -8.78 -12.81
CA PRO A 56 15.37 -8.76 -12.06
C PRO A 56 15.59 -8.45 -10.56
N GLY A 57 14.82 -7.47 -10.03
CA GLY A 57 14.85 -7.02 -8.63
C GLY A 57 16.03 -6.14 -8.24
N THR A 58 16.79 -5.69 -9.18
CA THR A 58 17.78 -4.65 -8.91
C THR A 58 17.06 -3.41 -8.37
N LEU A 59 17.47 -2.97 -7.17
CA LEU A 59 16.93 -1.75 -6.58
C LEU A 59 17.49 -0.53 -7.33
N VAL A 60 16.59 0.19 -7.99
CA VAL A 60 16.92 1.41 -8.75
C VAL A 60 16.29 2.67 -8.13
N THR A 61 16.17 2.70 -6.80
CA THR A 61 15.46 3.75 -6.07
C THR A 61 15.97 5.14 -6.44
N GLY A 62 17.25 5.40 -6.29
CA GLY A 62 17.83 6.72 -6.55
C GLY A 62 17.73 7.13 -8.03
N LYS A 63 17.95 6.19 -8.95
CA LYS A 63 17.78 6.41 -10.39
C LYS A 63 16.33 6.71 -10.77
N MET A 64 15.38 6.03 -10.14
CA MET A 64 13.95 6.28 -10.31
C MET A 64 13.58 7.70 -9.87
N VAL A 65 14.03 8.12 -8.70
CA VAL A 65 13.77 9.47 -8.17
C VAL A 65 14.39 10.54 -9.09
N TYR A 66 15.63 10.32 -9.54
CA TYR A 66 16.28 11.23 -10.49
C TYR A 66 15.46 11.35 -11.78
N ALA A 67 15.05 10.22 -12.38
CA ALA A 67 14.28 10.21 -13.61
C ALA A 67 12.90 10.90 -13.47
N LEU A 68 12.27 10.80 -12.31
CA LEU A 68 11.02 11.49 -12.02
C LEU A 68 11.21 13.01 -11.96
N ARG A 69 12.31 13.50 -11.38
CA ARG A 69 12.64 14.93 -11.39
C ARG A 69 12.92 15.42 -12.81
N GLU A 70 13.66 14.66 -13.61
CA GLU A 70 13.92 14.98 -15.02
C GLU A 70 12.63 14.98 -15.86
N LEU A 71 11.61 14.20 -15.49
CA LEU A 71 10.28 14.25 -16.12
C LEU A 71 9.49 15.53 -15.77
N GLY A 72 9.93 16.29 -14.76
CA GLY A 72 9.32 17.55 -14.37
C GLY A 72 8.42 17.51 -13.14
N PHE A 73 8.45 16.45 -12.33
CA PHE A 73 7.74 16.45 -11.05
C PHE A 73 8.38 17.42 -10.06
N ASP A 74 7.56 18.25 -9.42
CA ASP A 74 8.01 19.22 -8.43
C ASP A 74 8.56 18.56 -7.16
N TYR A 75 7.89 17.49 -6.71
CA TYR A 75 8.31 16.70 -5.55
C TYR A 75 8.09 15.21 -5.78
N VAL A 76 9.03 14.41 -5.28
CA VAL A 76 9.04 12.95 -5.43
C VAL A 76 9.10 12.29 -4.06
N PHE A 77 8.02 11.60 -3.67
CA PHE A 77 7.85 11.03 -2.35
C PHE A 77 7.80 9.49 -2.37
N ASP A 78 8.11 8.91 -1.20
CA ASP A 78 7.96 7.48 -0.96
C ASP A 78 6.61 7.18 -0.33
N THR A 79 5.86 6.23 -0.89
CA THR A 79 4.61 5.75 -0.30
C THR A 79 4.84 5.02 1.04
N ASP A 80 6.08 4.62 1.36
CA ASP A 80 6.41 3.94 2.62
C ASP A 80 6.04 4.78 3.85
N PHE A 81 6.14 6.12 3.77
CA PHE A 81 5.62 7.01 4.81
C PHE A 81 4.12 6.80 5.08
N ALA A 82 3.33 6.72 4.01
CA ALA A 82 1.89 6.52 4.13
C ALA A 82 1.53 5.06 4.51
N ALA A 83 2.40 4.11 4.21
CA ALA A 83 2.25 2.75 4.69
C ALA A 83 2.41 2.68 6.23
N ASP A 84 3.39 3.38 6.79
CA ASP A 84 3.53 3.51 8.24
C ASP A 84 2.30 4.16 8.87
N LEU A 85 1.73 5.17 8.22
CA LEU A 85 0.50 5.81 8.69
C LEU A 85 -0.70 4.85 8.65
N THR A 86 -0.83 4.06 7.57
CA THR A 86 -1.86 3.01 7.47
C THR A 86 -1.71 1.98 8.58
N ILE A 87 -0.49 1.56 8.91
CA ILE A 87 -0.23 0.62 10.02
C ILE A 87 -0.73 1.21 11.35
N MET A 88 -0.48 2.48 11.60
CA MET A 88 -0.89 3.13 12.85
C MET A 88 -2.41 3.24 12.96
N GLU A 89 -3.09 3.61 11.88
CA GLU A 89 -4.55 3.70 11.82
C GLU A 89 -5.21 2.33 11.95
N GLU A 90 -4.82 1.39 11.10
CA GLU A 90 -5.41 0.04 11.08
C GLU A 90 -5.06 -0.73 12.36
N GLY A 91 -3.83 -0.61 12.87
CA GLY A 91 -3.43 -1.21 14.14
C GLY A 91 -4.21 -0.64 15.34
N SER A 92 -4.45 0.68 15.36
CA SER A 92 -5.26 1.32 16.39
C SER A 92 -6.73 0.88 16.33
N GLU A 93 -7.28 0.75 15.12
CA GLU A 93 -8.63 0.20 14.91
C GLU A 93 -8.72 -1.25 15.39
N ILE A 94 -7.75 -2.09 15.03
CA ILE A 94 -7.69 -3.49 15.47
C ILE A 94 -7.72 -3.57 16.99
N LEU A 95 -6.85 -2.83 17.68
CA LEU A 95 -6.80 -2.81 19.14
C LEU A 95 -8.12 -2.34 19.77
N ASN A 96 -8.70 -1.28 19.23
CA ASN A 96 -9.99 -0.77 19.72
C ASN A 96 -11.11 -1.80 19.57
N ARG A 97 -11.26 -2.38 18.36
CA ARG A 97 -12.31 -3.37 18.06
C ARG A 97 -12.11 -4.64 18.87
N LEU A 98 -10.89 -5.15 19.02
CA LEU A 98 -10.59 -6.30 19.86
C LEU A 98 -10.92 -6.04 21.34
N THR A 99 -10.52 -4.88 21.86
CA THR A 99 -10.80 -4.51 23.27
C THR A 99 -12.30 -4.43 23.53
N ARG A 100 -13.06 -3.79 22.65
CA ARG A 100 -14.52 -3.72 22.74
C ARG A 100 -15.16 -5.11 22.69
N TYR A 101 -14.74 -5.95 21.75
CA TYR A 101 -15.22 -7.33 21.61
C TYR A 101 -14.99 -8.15 22.88
N LEU A 102 -13.76 -8.09 23.44
CA LEU A 102 -13.39 -8.80 24.68
C LEU A 102 -14.17 -8.30 25.90
N ASN A 103 -14.55 -7.02 25.91
CA ASN A 103 -15.42 -6.43 26.93
C ASN A 103 -16.92 -6.74 26.73
N GLY A 104 -17.26 -7.59 25.76
CA GLY A 104 -18.63 -8.05 25.52
C GLY A 104 -19.50 -7.11 24.67
N ASP A 105 -18.89 -6.15 23.95
CA ASP A 105 -19.62 -5.27 23.03
C ASP A 105 -20.07 -6.06 21.79
N LYS A 106 -21.35 -6.38 21.76
CA LYS A 106 -21.98 -7.17 20.68
C LYS A 106 -22.13 -6.39 19.36
N SER A 107 -21.87 -5.09 19.33
CA SER A 107 -21.87 -4.30 18.09
C SER A 107 -20.63 -4.53 17.26
N VAL A 108 -19.55 -5.09 17.84
CA VAL A 108 -18.32 -5.39 17.15
C VAL A 108 -18.34 -6.82 16.60
N ARG A 109 -18.20 -6.95 15.28
CA ARG A 109 -18.07 -8.24 14.61
C ARG A 109 -16.59 -8.54 14.29
N LEU A 110 -16.22 -9.80 14.43
CA LEU A 110 -14.92 -10.33 14.01
C LEU A 110 -15.12 -11.32 12.86
N PRO A 111 -14.09 -11.52 12.03
CA PRO A 111 -12.74 -10.93 12.06
C PRO A 111 -12.73 -9.49 11.52
N ILE A 112 -11.66 -8.75 11.81
CA ILE A 112 -11.35 -7.49 11.12
C ILE A 112 -10.61 -7.86 9.84
N LEU A 113 -11.03 -7.31 8.68
CA LEU A 113 -10.41 -7.56 7.38
C LEU A 113 -9.59 -6.34 6.95
N THR A 114 -8.34 -6.52 6.50
CA THR A 114 -7.57 -5.40 5.97
C THR A 114 -8.18 -4.84 4.68
N SER A 115 -8.05 -3.55 4.41
CA SER A 115 -8.73 -2.85 3.31
C SER A 115 -7.80 -2.20 2.28
N CYS A 116 -6.49 -2.41 2.35
CA CYS A 116 -5.52 -1.72 1.48
C CYS A 116 -5.52 -2.19 0.01
N CYS A 117 -6.14 -3.33 -0.33
CA CYS A 117 -6.20 -3.87 -1.69
C CYS A 117 -7.53 -3.54 -2.39
N PRO A 118 -7.58 -2.59 -3.35
CA PRO A 118 -8.83 -2.13 -3.95
C PRO A 118 -9.55 -3.20 -4.80
N ALA A 119 -8.83 -4.14 -5.38
CA ALA A 119 -9.45 -5.23 -6.13
C ALA A 119 -10.16 -6.22 -5.20
N TRP A 120 -9.64 -6.43 -4.00
CA TRP A 120 -10.28 -7.20 -2.94
C TRP A 120 -11.52 -6.46 -2.40
N VAL A 121 -11.38 -5.18 -2.06
CA VAL A 121 -12.50 -4.36 -1.55
C VAL A 121 -13.67 -4.35 -2.54
N ASN A 122 -13.41 -4.09 -3.82
CA ASN A 122 -14.42 -4.15 -4.86
C ASN A 122 -15.08 -5.54 -4.98
N PHE A 123 -14.31 -6.61 -4.88
CA PHE A 123 -14.86 -7.97 -4.85
C PHE A 123 -15.80 -8.16 -3.66
N PHE A 124 -15.39 -7.70 -2.48
CA PHE A 124 -16.14 -7.84 -1.23
C PHE A 124 -17.46 -7.08 -1.27
N GLU A 125 -17.44 -5.83 -1.68
CA GLU A 125 -18.63 -4.98 -1.82
C GLU A 125 -19.71 -5.62 -2.70
N HIS A 126 -19.29 -6.30 -3.79
CA HIS A 126 -20.22 -6.91 -4.73
C HIS A 126 -20.73 -8.30 -4.30
N HIS A 127 -19.95 -9.06 -3.56
CA HIS A 127 -20.27 -10.44 -3.23
C HIS A 127 -20.70 -10.67 -1.78
N PHE A 128 -20.37 -9.73 -0.89
CA PHE A 128 -20.62 -9.82 0.54
C PHE A 128 -21.18 -8.50 1.12
N PRO A 129 -22.23 -7.92 0.50
CA PRO A 129 -22.79 -6.63 0.95
C PRO A 129 -23.42 -6.69 2.35
N ASP A 130 -23.71 -7.88 2.85
CA ASP A 130 -24.23 -8.15 4.19
C ASP A 130 -23.16 -8.13 5.30
N MET A 131 -21.90 -7.90 4.93
CA MET A 131 -20.74 -7.97 5.83
C MET A 131 -19.85 -6.69 5.77
N LEU A 132 -20.37 -5.57 5.27
CA LEU A 132 -19.60 -4.33 5.05
C LEU A 132 -19.10 -3.65 6.33
N ASP A 133 -19.57 -4.08 7.49
CA ASP A 133 -19.12 -3.64 8.81
C ASP A 133 -17.83 -4.32 9.30
N ILE A 134 -17.39 -5.41 8.62
CA ILE A 134 -16.23 -6.21 9.03
C ILE A 134 -14.89 -5.61 8.58
N PRO A 135 -14.73 -5.12 7.34
CA PRO A 135 -13.46 -4.54 6.89
C PRO A 135 -12.99 -3.37 7.76
N SER A 136 -11.68 -3.18 7.78
CA SER A 136 -11.07 -1.99 8.36
C SER A 136 -11.53 -0.73 7.62
N THR A 137 -11.74 0.33 8.37
CA THR A 137 -12.07 1.66 7.82
C THR A 137 -10.83 2.45 7.40
N ALA A 138 -9.63 1.90 7.64
CA ALA A 138 -8.37 2.53 7.25
C ALA A 138 -8.25 2.63 5.72
N ARG A 139 -7.76 3.76 5.25
CA ARG A 139 -7.47 3.96 3.83
C ARG A 139 -6.20 3.20 3.43
N SER A 140 -6.08 2.88 2.14
CA SER A 140 -4.82 2.33 1.62
C SER A 140 -3.68 3.35 1.70
N PRO A 141 -2.40 2.91 1.74
CA PRO A 141 -1.25 3.83 1.73
C PRO A 141 -1.29 4.87 0.61
N GLN A 142 -1.79 4.49 -0.58
CA GLN A 142 -1.97 5.43 -1.68
C GLN A 142 -2.91 6.57 -1.30
N GLN A 143 -4.07 6.27 -0.72
CA GLN A 143 -5.07 7.27 -0.35
C GLN A 143 -4.70 8.00 0.94
N MET A 144 -4.01 7.34 1.88
CA MET A 144 -3.43 8.01 3.05
C MET A 144 -2.45 9.10 2.64
N PHE A 145 -1.53 8.80 1.71
CA PHE A 145 -0.60 9.79 1.19
C PHE A 145 -1.35 10.96 0.55
N GLY A 146 -2.28 10.69 -0.37
CA GLY A 146 -3.02 11.74 -1.08
C GLY A 146 -3.81 12.65 -0.14
N SER A 147 -4.47 12.05 0.86
CA SER A 147 -5.23 12.79 1.87
C SER A 147 -4.34 13.75 2.65
N ILE A 148 -3.19 13.29 3.16
CA ILE A 148 -2.23 14.13 3.89
C ILE A 148 -1.57 15.16 2.98
N ALA A 149 -1.21 14.78 1.76
CA ALA A 149 -0.59 15.68 0.79
C ALA A 149 -1.51 16.86 0.44
N LYS A 150 -2.80 16.59 0.16
CA LYS A 150 -3.78 17.62 -0.20
C LYS A 150 -4.42 18.36 0.99
N SER A 151 -4.11 17.98 2.22
CA SER A 151 -4.55 18.69 3.42
C SER A 151 -3.36 19.36 4.10
N TYR A 152 -2.73 18.65 5.00
CA TYR A 152 -1.66 19.17 5.86
C TYR A 152 -0.44 19.70 5.09
N TRP A 153 0.08 18.90 4.12
CA TRP A 153 1.29 19.29 3.39
C TRP A 153 1.02 20.47 2.47
N ALA A 154 -0.10 20.48 1.76
CA ALA A 154 -0.51 21.59 0.89
C ALA A 154 -0.68 22.89 1.70
N GLU A 155 -1.35 22.82 2.88
CA GLU A 155 -1.48 23.96 3.78
C GLU A 155 -0.12 24.48 4.24
N LYS A 156 0.78 23.59 4.69
CA LYS A 156 2.13 23.93 5.12
C LYS A 156 2.97 24.59 4.02
N MET A 157 2.77 24.19 2.77
CA MET A 157 3.47 24.74 1.60
C MET A 157 2.76 25.96 1.01
N GLY A 158 1.58 26.33 1.51
CA GLY A 158 0.77 27.42 0.95
C GLY A 158 0.21 27.13 -0.44
N ILE A 159 0.02 25.86 -0.79
CA ILE A 159 -0.47 25.42 -2.09
C ILE A 159 -1.98 25.15 -2.00
N PRO A 160 -2.83 25.84 -2.78
CA PRO A 160 -4.24 25.54 -2.83
C PRO A 160 -4.50 24.11 -3.31
N ARG A 161 -5.47 23.41 -2.67
CA ARG A 161 -5.79 22.01 -2.96
C ARG A 161 -6.06 21.75 -4.45
N GLU A 162 -6.74 22.66 -5.11
CA GLU A 162 -7.11 22.60 -6.54
C GLU A 162 -5.93 22.74 -7.50
N LYS A 163 -4.82 23.34 -7.03
CA LYS A 163 -3.59 23.49 -7.81
C LYS A 163 -2.63 22.34 -7.61
N LEU A 164 -2.81 21.53 -6.57
CA LEU A 164 -1.96 20.40 -6.27
C LEU A 164 -2.48 19.14 -7.01
N VAL A 165 -1.66 18.61 -7.90
CA VAL A 165 -1.90 17.33 -8.57
C VAL A 165 -1.08 16.24 -7.89
N VAL A 166 -1.74 15.24 -7.35
CA VAL A 166 -1.12 14.08 -6.70
C VAL A 166 -1.18 12.89 -7.63
N VAL A 167 -0.03 12.46 -8.12
CA VAL A 167 0.11 11.27 -8.98
C VAL A 167 0.68 10.12 -8.15
N SER A 168 0.18 8.91 -8.37
CA SER A 168 0.78 7.71 -7.79
C SER A 168 1.36 6.79 -8.85
N ILE A 169 2.53 6.20 -8.57
CA ILE A 169 3.13 5.16 -9.41
C ILE A 169 2.99 3.84 -8.68
N MET A 170 2.16 2.96 -9.26
CA MET A 170 1.73 1.74 -8.61
C MET A 170 1.91 0.53 -9.53
N PRO A 171 2.35 -0.64 -9.00
CA PRO A 171 2.46 -1.86 -9.79
C PRO A 171 1.09 -2.55 -9.99
N CYS A 172 -0.01 -1.88 -9.68
CA CYS A 172 -1.35 -2.43 -9.58
C CYS A 172 -2.36 -1.60 -10.36
N LEU A 173 -3.07 -2.22 -11.33
CA LEU A 173 -4.08 -1.50 -12.13
C LEU A 173 -5.34 -1.15 -11.34
N ALA A 174 -5.70 -1.92 -10.30
CA ALA A 174 -6.83 -1.60 -9.44
C ALA A 174 -6.63 -0.27 -8.67
N LYS A 175 -5.39 0.20 -8.52
CA LYS A 175 -5.10 1.51 -7.92
C LYS A 175 -5.58 2.68 -8.79
N LYS A 176 -5.70 2.49 -10.11
CA LYS A 176 -6.34 3.47 -11.01
C LYS A 176 -7.84 3.58 -10.72
N TYR A 177 -8.51 2.45 -10.47
CA TYR A 177 -9.91 2.42 -10.05
C TYR A 177 -10.09 3.07 -8.67
N GLU A 178 -9.22 2.77 -7.71
CA GLU A 178 -9.27 3.35 -6.37
C GLU A 178 -9.24 4.88 -6.39
N CYS A 179 -8.38 5.49 -7.23
CA CYS A 179 -8.33 6.95 -7.38
C CYS A 179 -9.63 7.58 -7.89
N ALA A 180 -10.45 6.81 -8.61
CA ALA A 180 -11.69 7.31 -9.20
C ALA A 180 -12.91 7.23 -8.26
N ARG A 181 -12.79 6.55 -7.11
CA ARG A 181 -13.89 6.36 -6.17
C ARG A 181 -14.28 7.68 -5.49
N ASP A 182 -15.58 7.87 -5.29
CA ASP A 182 -16.12 9.15 -4.79
C ASP A 182 -15.80 9.39 -3.32
N GLU A 183 -15.69 8.35 -2.50
CA GLU A 183 -15.34 8.45 -1.08
C GLU A 183 -13.92 9.00 -0.82
N PHE A 184 -13.08 9.06 -1.85
CA PHE A 184 -11.74 9.65 -1.76
C PHE A 184 -11.67 11.06 -2.36
N LYS A 185 -12.81 11.74 -2.45
CA LYS A 185 -12.92 13.13 -2.89
C LYS A 185 -13.36 14.04 -1.75
N VAL A 186 -12.79 15.21 -1.66
CA VAL A 186 -13.21 16.28 -0.76
C VAL A 186 -13.66 17.46 -1.63
N ASN A 187 -14.91 17.85 -1.54
CA ASN A 187 -15.53 18.89 -2.40
C ASN A 187 -15.35 18.60 -3.91
N GLY A 188 -15.46 17.33 -4.30
CA GLY A 188 -15.29 16.89 -5.69
C GLY A 188 -13.85 16.77 -6.17
N ILE A 189 -12.85 17.18 -5.38
CA ILE A 189 -11.41 17.08 -5.70
C ILE A 189 -10.86 15.78 -5.12
N PRO A 190 -10.29 14.87 -5.93
CA PRO A 190 -9.76 13.60 -5.44
C PRO A 190 -8.50 13.83 -4.58
N ASP A 191 -8.27 12.95 -3.60
CA ASP A 191 -7.04 12.95 -2.79
C ASP A 191 -5.82 12.54 -3.65
N VAL A 192 -6.00 11.54 -4.53
CA VAL A 192 -5.03 11.17 -5.56
C VAL A 192 -5.69 11.37 -6.92
N ASP A 193 -5.12 12.20 -7.77
CA ASP A 193 -5.76 12.59 -9.03
C ASP A 193 -5.81 11.46 -10.04
N TYR A 194 -4.74 10.67 -10.13
CA TYR A 194 -4.68 9.43 -10.91
C TYR A 194 -3.42 8.63 -10.58
N SER A 195 -3.44 7.38 -11.03
CA SER A 195 -2.33 6.44 -10.88
C SER A 195 -1.78 6.03 -12.25
N ILE A 196 -0.46 5.95 -12.38
CA ILE A 196 0.23 5.33 -13.51
C ILE A 196 0.92 4.05 -13.07
N SER A 197 1.01 3.08 -13.99
CA SER A 197 1.70 1.82 -13.73
C SER A 197 3.22 1.95 -13.90
N THR A 198 3.98 0.99 -13.35
CA THR A 198 5.43 0.91 -13.55
C THR A 198 5.80 0.91 -15.03
N ARG A 199 4.99 0.28 -15.89
CA ARG A 199 5.22 0.24 -17.35
C ARG A 199 4.95 1.58 -18.04
N GLU A 200 3.92 2.32 -17.58
CA GLU A 200 3.68 3.67 -18.07
C GLU A 200 4.85 4.59 -17.72
N LEU A 201 5.37 4.49 -16.48
CA LEU A 201 6.58 5.22 -16.08
C LEU A 201 7.77 4.85 -16.98
N ALA A 202 8.03 3.57 -17.21
CA ALA A 202 9.13 3.15 -18.08
C ALA A 202 8.99 3.71 -19.51
N ARG A 203 7.76 3.71 -20.07
CA ARG A 203 7.49 4.33 -21.38
C ARG A 203 7.75 5.83 -21.39
N LEU A 204 7.35 6.55 -20.33
CA LEU A 204 7.61 7.99 -20.19
C LEU A 204 9.10 8.29 -20.14
N ILE A 205 9.88 7.55 -19.34
CA ILE A 205 11.33 7.69 -19.22
C ILE A 205 12.01 7.46 -20.59
N LYS A 206 11.59 6.40 -21.32
CA LYS A 206 12.08 6.11 -22.66
C LYS A 206 11.70 7.22 -23.66
N ARG A 207 10.46 7.71 -23.60
CA ARG A 207 9.94 8.78 -24.48
C ARG A 207 10.65 10.12 -24.23
N ALA A 208 11.00 10.42 -22.99
CA ALA A 208 11.77 11.61 -22.61
C ALA A 208 13.27 11.48 -22.94
N ASN A 209 13.69 10.34 -23.51
CA ASN A 209 15.09 10.06 -23.84
C ASN A 209 16.04 10.17 -22.63
N ILE A 210 15.56 9.82 -21.42
CA ILE A 210 16.38 9.80 -20.22
C ILE A 210 17.24 8.53 -20.23
N GLY A 211 18.55 8.69 -20.19
CA GLY A 211 19.53 7.59 -20.18
C GLY A 211 19.55 6.85 -18.83
N PHE A 212 18.43 6.22 -18.46
CA PHE A 212 18.13 5.68 -17.13
C PHE A 212 19.26 4.85 -16.49
N PRO A 213 20.00 3.96 -17.21
CA PRO A 213 21.12 3.24 -16.61
C PRO A 213 22.27 4.13 -16.15
N LEU A 214 22.44 5.29 -16.77
CA LEU A 214 23.57 6.19 -16.58
C LEU A 214 23.29 7.35 -15.63
N VAL A 215 22.02 7.58 -15.25
CA VAL A 215 21.68 8.69 -14.36
C VAL A 215 22.22 8.47 -12.94
N LEU A 216 22.43 9.56 -12.23
CA LEU A 216 22.86 9.57 -10.84
C LEU A 216 21.71 9.15 -9.93
N ASP A 217 22.04 8.77 -8.71
CA ASP A 217 21.02 8.54 -7.67
C ASP A 217 20.59 9.85 -7.03
N SER A 218 19.30 9.98 -6.77
CA SER A 218 18.69 11.12 -6.08
C SER A 218 17.85 10.63 -4.89
N PRO A 219 17.85 11.31 -3.75
CA PRO A 219 17.00 10.96 -2.62
C PRO A 219 15.56 11.40 -2.85
N PHE A 220 14.62 10.74 -2.18
CA PHE A 220 13.24 11.24 -2.06
C PHE A 220 13.19 12.58 -1.32
N ASP A 221 12.18 13.36 -1.64
CA ASP A 221 11.81 14.51 -0.82
C ASP A 221 11.18 14.02 0.49
N ASN A 222 11.39 14.74 1.57
CA ASN A 222 10.83 14.38 2.86
C ASN A 222 9.54 15.16 3.10
N PRO A 223 8.37 14.52 3.02
CA PRO A 223 7.12 15.26 3.11
C PRO A 223 6.81 15.72 4.54
N MET A 224 7.02 14.85 5.53
CA MET A 224 6.51 15.06 6.89
C MET A 224 7.25 14.27 7.96
N GLY A 225 8.34 13.62 7.62
CA GLY A 225 9.14 12.78 8.49
C GLY A 225 9.76 11.59 7.75
N GLU A 226 10.57 10.82 8.44
CA GLU A 226 11.18 9.61 7.89
C GLU A 226 10.19 8.45 7.94
N SER A 227 10.23 7.57 6.94
CA SER A 227 9.51 6.29 6.96
C SER A 227 10.31 5.24 7.75
N THR A 228 9.59 4.26 8.30
CA THR A 228 10.19 3.09 8.93
C THR A 228 10.42 1.97 7.90
N GLY A 229 11.21 0.95 8.23
CA GLY A 229 11.36 -0.23 7.39
C GLY A 229 10.09 -1.09 7.29
N ALA A 230 9.05 -0.82 8.08
CA ALA A 230 7.79 -1.55 8.07
C ALA A 230 6.99 -1.31 6.78
N GLY A 231 7.05 -0.09 6.20
CA GLY A 231 6.39 0.22 4.94
C GLY A 231 6.90 -0.62 3.76
N VAL A 232 8.19 -0.94 3.73
CA VAL A 232 8.81 -1.71 2.66
C VAL A 232 8.22 -3.11 2.52
N ILE A 233 7.86 -3.77 3.64
CA ILE A 233 7.33 -5.15 3.61
C ILE A 233 5.90 -5.25 3.05
N PHE A 234 5.20 -4.14 2.86
CA PHE A 234 3.91 -4.10 2.15
C PHE A 234 4.01 -4.63 0.71
N GLY A 235 5.20 -4.65 0.13
CA GLY A 235 5.46 -5.24 -1.18
C GLY A 235 5.24 -6.75 -1.25
N THR A 236 5.02 -7.45 -0.14
CA THR A 236 4.81 -8.91 -0.09
C THR A 236 3.49 -9.28 0.57
N THR A 237 2.92 -10.43 0.17
CA THR A 237 1.71 -10.99 0.82
C THR A 237 2.01 -11.37 2.27
N GLY A 238 1.19 -10.90 3.18
CA GLY A 238 1.39 -11.03 4.63
C GLY A 238 2.21 -9.89 5.23
N GLY A 239 2.77 -9.00 4.42
CA GLY A 239 3.59 -7.90 4.91
C GLY A 239 2.80 -6.81 5.62
N VAL A 240 1.56 -6.57 5.20
CA VAL A 240 0.67 -5.63 5.89
C VAL A 240 0.35 -6.15 7.29
N MET A 241 -0.03 -7.43 7.38
CA MET A 241 -0.33 -8.07 8.65
C MET A 241 0.90 -8.11 9.56
N GLU A 242 2.08 -8.48 9.03
CA GLU A 242 3.32 -8.49 9.81
C GLU A 242 3.65 -7.11 10.39
N ALA A 243 3.52 -6.05 9.58
CA ALA A 243 3.77 -4.69 10.03
C ALA A 243 2.76 -4.25 11.09
N ALA A 244 1.46 -4.53 10.89
CA ALA A 244 0.41 -4.23 11.86
C ALA A 244 0.62 -4.96 13.18
N LEU A 245 0.97 -6.25 13.14
CA LEU A 245 1.19 -7.06 14.33
C LEU A 245 2.38 -6.58 15.17
N ARG A 246 3.47 -6.14 14.54
CA ARG A 246 4.61 -5.54 15.24
C ARG A 246 4.17 -4.30 16.02
N SER A 247 3.42 -3.42 15.37
CA SER A 247 2.93 -2.19 16.00
C SER A 247 1.90 -2.47 17.08
N VAL A 248 0.95 -3.38 16.84
CA VAL A 248 -0.05 -3.82 17.82
C VAL A 248 0.62 -4.41 19.08
N TYR A 249 1.63 -5.26 18.88
CA TYR A 249 2.36 -5.88 19.98
C TYR A 249 3.06 -4.81 20.84
N GLU A 250 3.81 -3.91 20.21
CA GLU A 250 4.54 -2.85 20.93
C GLU A 250 3.58 -1.88 21.64
N ILE A 251 2.47 -1.50 21.01
CA ILE A 251 1.47 -0.60 21.63
C ILE A 251 0.80 -1.28 22.82
N TYR A 252 0.50 -2.58 22.72
CA TYR A 252 -0.23 -3.32 23.75
C TYR A 252 0.65 -3.72 24.94
N THR A 253 1.88 -4.20 24.68
CA THR A 253 2.78 -4.69 25.72
C THR A 253 3.70 -3.63 26.30
N GLY A 254 3.90 -2.52 25.60
CA GLY A 254 4.90 -1.50 25.91
C GLY A 254 6.34 -1.91 25.63
N GLU A 255 6.56 -3.13 25.11
CA GLU A 255 7.87 -3.67 24.80
C GLU A 255 8.04 -3.92 23.30
N PRO A 256 9.25 -3.69 22.75
CA PRO A 256 9.52 -4.02 21.36
C PRO A 256 9.51 -5.54 21.17
N LEU A 257 8.95 -5.98 20.05
CA LEU A 257 8.91 -7.39 19.71
C LEU A 257 10.34 -7.93 19.48
N LYS A 258 10.76 -8.92 20.27
CA LYS A 258 12.12 -9.48 20.22
C LYS A 258 12.42 -10.24 18.93
N ASN A 259 11.41 -10.83 18.30
CA ASN A 259 11.53 -11.51 17.01
C ASN A 259 10.69 -10.76 15.96
N VAL A 260 11.35 -10.21 14.96
CA VAL A 260 10.76 -9.34 13.93
C VAL A 260 10.30 -10.13 12.72
N ASN A 261 10.67 -11.41 12.61
CA ASN A 261 10.34 -12.27 11.48
C ASN A 261 9.18 -13.21 11.81
N PHE A 262 8.00 -12.85 11.35
CA PHE A 262 6.84 -13.76 11.34
C PHE A 262 6.88 -14.64 10.08
N GLU A 263 7.81 -15.58 9.99
CA GLU A 263 7.95 -16.47 8.81
C GLU A 263 6.66 -17.24 8.51
N GLN A 264 5.88 -17.55 9.55
CA GLN A 264 4.57 -18.21 9.44
C GLN A 264 3.51 -17.35 8.73
N VAL A 265 3.75 -16.05 8.62
CA VAL A 265 2.83 -15.05 8.02
C VAL A 265 3.20 -14.76 6.56
N ARG A 266 4.38 -15.18 6.09
CA ARG A 266 4.87 -14.98 4.71
C ARG A 266 4.77 -16.25 3.88
N GLY A 267 4.30 -16.15 2.65
CA GLY A 267 4.35 -17.21 1.65
C GLY A 267 3.24 -17.16 0.61
N LEU A 268 3.28 -18.12 -0.30
CA LEU A 268 2.43 -18.16 -1.49
C LEU A 268 1.34 -19.25 -1.45
N ASN A 269 1.11 -19.88 -0.30
CA ASN A 269 0.21 -21.00 -0.14
C ASN A 269 -1.24 -20.58 0.17
N GLY A 270 -1.87 -19.82 -0.73
CA GLY A 270 -3.30 -19.52 -0.73
C GLY A 270 -3.89 -18.93 0.55
N VAL A 271 -3.97 -19.70 1.62
CA VAL A 271 -4.38 -19.26 2.97
C VAL A 271 -3.31 -19.66 3.99
N ARG A 272 -2.98 -18.76 4.89
CA ARG A 272 -2.01 -18.99 5.97
C ARG A 272 -2.58 -18.54 7.30
N ARG A 273 -2.06 -19.11 8.38
CA ARG A 273 -2.51 -18.87 9.75
C ARG A 273 -1.31 -18.59 10.63
N ALA A 274 -1.49 -17.70 11.59
CA ALA A 274 -0.54 -17.47 12.67
C ALA A 274 -1.29 -17.18 13.96
N THR A 275 -0.66 -17.55 15.09
CA THR A 275 -1.16 -17.21 16.42
C THR A 275 -0.06 -16.44 17.14
N ILE A 276 -0.42 -15.30 17.71
CA ILE A 276 0.50 -14.42 18.43
C ILE A 276 -0.01 -14.23 19.86
N ASN A 277 0.87 -14.47 20.81
CA ASN A 277 0.53 -14.27 22.23
C ASN A 277 0.73 -12.80 22.62
N LEU A 278 -0.36 -12.14 22.98
CA LEU A 278 -0.39 -10.78 23.51
C LEU A 278 -0.66 -10.84 25.02
N ASN A 279 0.40 -11.04 25.81
CA ASN A 279 0.29 -11.11 27.29
C ASN A 279 -0.80 -12.08 27.79
N GLY A 280 -0.85 -13.29 27.21
CA GLY A 280 -1.83 -14.32 27.57
C GLY A 280 -3.06 -14.38 26.69
N PHE A 281 -3.30 -13.38 25.83
CA PHE A 281 -4.33 -13.44 24.80
C PHE A 281 -3.77 -13.98 23.48
N GLU A 282 -4.34 -15.05 22.95
CA GLU A 282 -3.97 -15.61 21.65
C GLU A 282 -4.68 -14.89 20.52
N LEU A 283 -3.96 -13.99 19.85
CA LEU A 283 -4.43 -13.33 18.63
C LEU A 283 -4.27 -14.27 17.44
N LYS A 284 -5.37 -14.75 16.88
CA LYS A 284 -5.39 -15.62 15.70
C LYS A 284 -5.53 -14.78 14.44
N VAL A 285 -4.58 -14.93 13.54
CA VAL A 285 -4.52 -14.17 12.27
C VAL A 285 -4.59 -15.08 11.06
N GLY A 286 -5.33 -14.64 10.05
CA GLY A 286 -5.39 -15.26 8.75
C GLY A 286 -4.75 -14.38 7.67
N ILE A 287 -4.19 -15.01 6.63
CA ILE A 287 -3.70 -14.33 5.44
C ILE A 287 -4.23 -15.11 4.25
N ALA A 288 -4.99 -14.44 3.38
CA ALA A 288 -5.51 -15.03 2.16
C ALA A 288 -5.06 -14.24 0.94
N HIS A 289 -4.54 -14.93 -0.06
CA HIS A 289 -4.27 -14.32 -1.35
C HIS A 289 -4.98 -15.08 -2.48
N GLY A 290 -5.41 -14.29 -3.49
CA GLY A 290 -6.29 -14.78 -4.54
C GLY A 290 -7.76 -14.75 -4.13
N LEU A 291 -8.61 -14.18 -5.00
CA LEU A 291 -10.03 -13.97 -4.69
C LEU A 291 -10.82 -15.27 -4.52
N GLY A 292 -10.37 -16.39 -5.11
CA GLY A 292 -10.95 -17.71 -4.87
C GLY A 292 -10.78 -18.15 -3.41
N ASN A 293 -9.56 -18.07 -2.89
CA ASN A 293 -9.26 -18.38 -1.49
C ASN A 293 -10.02 -17.46 -0.54
N ALA A 294 -10.04 -16.15 -0.86
CA ALA A 294 -10.79 -15.17 -0.08
C ALA A 294 -12.28 -15.50 -0.03
N ARG A 295 -12.88 -15.95 -1.16
CA ARG A 295 -14.29 -16.34 -1.22
C ARG A 295 -14.60 -17.47 -0.23
N HIS A 296 -13.84 -18.56 -0.26
CA HIS A 296 -14.06 -19.70 0.65
C HIS A 296 -14.00 -19.25 2.11
N LEU A 297 -12.98 -18.48 2.46
CA LEU A 297 -12.81 -17.98 3.82
C LEU A 297 -14.00 -17.09 4.27
N LEU A 298 -14.50 -16.24 3.38
CA LEU A 298 -15.62 -15.34 3.68
C LEU A 298 -16.96 -16.09 3.75
N GLU A 299 -17.15 -17.11 2.94
CA GLU A 299 -18.32 -18.01 3.04
C GLU A 299 -18.33 -18.74 4.39
N ASP A 300 -17.17 -19.22 4.86
CA ASP A 300 -17.05 -19.82 6.18
C ASP A 300 -17.40 -18.81 7.29
N ILE A 301 -16.89 -17.59 7.22
CA ILE A 301 -17.20 -16.52 8.18
C ILE A 301 -18.70 -16.18 8.17
N ARG A 302 -19.31 -16.05 6.98
CA ARG A 302 -20.74 -15.78 6.81
C ARG A 302 -21.60 -16.89 7.44
N ASN A 303 -21.15 -18.13 7.37
CA ASN A 303 -21.82 -19.29 7.96
C ASN A 303 -21.52 -19.48 9.47
N GLY A 304 -20.84 -18.54 10.10
CA GLY A 304 -20.52 -18.58 11.52
C GLY A 304 -19.28 -19.42 11.89
N HIS A 305 -18.53 -19.90 10.92
CA HIS A 305 -17.32 -20.68 11.11
C HIS A 305 -16.08 -19.79 11.07
N ASN A 306 -15.97 -18.86 12.02
CA ASN A 306 -14.81 -17.98 12.13
C ASN A 306 -13.87 -18.38 13.28
N GLU A 307 -12.61 -18.58 12.97
CA GLU A 307 -11.55 -18.86 13.95
C GLU A 307 -10.54 -17.69 14.11
N TYR A 308 -10.69 -16.62 13.29
CA TYR A 308 -9.72 -15.53 13.22
C TYR A 308 -10.21 -14.26 13.91
N HIS A 309 -9.28 -13.48 14.43
CA HIS A 309 -9.54 -12.13 14.93
C HIS A 309 -9.27 -11.07 13.87
N VAL A 310 -8.21 -11.28 13.07
CA VAL A 310 -7.81 -10.36 12.00
C VAL A 310 -7.41 -11.17 10.76
N ILE A 311 -7.76 -10.70 9.57
CA ILE A 311 -7.40 -11.37 8.31
C ILE A 311 -6.87 -10.34 7.32
N GLU A 312 -5.68 -10.60 6.77
CA GLU A 312 -5.19 -9.90 5.58
C GLU A 312 -5.74 -10.58 4.32
N ILE A 313 -6.35 -9.80 3.43
CA ILE A 313 -6.81 -10.30 2.14
C ILE A 313 -6.19 -9.50 1.00
N MET A 314 -5.53 -10.23 0.08
CA MET A 314 -4.97 -9.69 -1.14
C MET A 314 -5.54 -10.38 -2.37
N ALA A 315 -5.94 -9.63 -3.39
CA ALA A 315 -6.43 -10.19 -4.64
C ALA A 315 -5.35 -10.94 -5.44
N CYS A 316 -4.08 -10.70 -5.15
CA CYS A 316 -2.94 -11.29 -5.85
C CYS A 316 -1.90 -11.84 -4.86
N PRO A 317 -1.03 -12.78 -5.30
CA PRO A 317 -0.03 -13.43 -4.43
C PRO A 317 1.17 -12.54 -4.06
N GLY A 318 1.16 -11.28 -4.44
CA GLY A 318 2.16 -10.25 -4.12
C GLY A 318 1.69 -8.94 -4.70
N VAL A 319 2.07 -7.81 -4.09
CA VAL A 319 1.63 -6.48 -4.54
C VAL A 319 2.10 -6.24 -5.98
N GLY A 320 1.15 -6.09 -6.90
CA GLY A 320 1.42 -5.94 -8.33
C GLY A 320 1.74 -7.22 -9.10
N ALA A 321 1.71 -8.40 -8.45
CA ALA A 321 2.03 -9.68 -9.10
C ALA A 321 1.07 -10.08 -10.23
N ARG A 322 0.02 -9.31 -10.51
CA ARG A 322 -0.93 -9.56 -11.59
C ARG A 322 -0.86 -8.59 -12.77
N SER A 323 -0.01 -7.59 -12.75
CA SER A 323 0.33 -6.80 -13.94
C SER A 323 1.47 -7.46 -14.74
N ARG A 324 1.68 -7.12 -16.01
CA ARG A 324 2.72 -7.77 -16.87
C ARG A 324 4.17 -7.67 -16.37
N CYS A 325 4.46 -6.95 -15.30
CA CYS A 325 5.71 -7.07 -14.53
C CYS A 325 5.89 -8.45 -13.84
N ILE A 326 4.96 -9.39 -14.06
CA ILE A 326 4.79 -10.64 -13.34
C ILE A 326 5.88 -11.66 -13.62
N THR A 327 6.46 -11.68 -14.80
CA THR A 327 7.44 -12.74 -15.12
C THR A 327 8.68 -12.61 -14.23
N ALA A 328 9.02 -11.40 -13.88
CA ALA A 328 10.13 -11.10 -12.99
C ALA A 328 9.73 -11.23 -11.50
N THR A 329 8.60 -10.67 -11.10
CA THR A 329 8.14 -10.74 -9.70
C THR A 329 7.81 -12.19 -9.30
N ARG A 330 7.35 -13.05 -10.22
CA ARG A 330 7.10 -14.47 -9.94
C ARG A 330 8.41 -15.24 -9.70
N LYS A 331 9.46 -14.97 -10.46
CA LYS A 331 10.81 -15.47 -10.17
C LYS A 331 11.36 -14.91 -8.86
N TYR A 332 10.99 -13.66 -8.53
CA TYR A 332 11.44 -12.97 -7.32
C TYR A 332 10.71 -13.43 -6.07
N SER A 333 9.38 -13.57 -6.10
CA SER A 333 8.63 -14.10 -4.96
C SER A 333 8.94 -15.57 -4.65
N MET A 334 9.42 -16.33 -5.66
CA MET A 334 9.88 -17.70 -5.45
C MET A 334 11.38 -17.79 -5.08
N HIS A 335 12.18 -16.77 -5.37
CA HIS A 335 13.61 -16.72 -5.15
C HIS A 335 14.02 -15.47 -4.36
N ALA A 336 13.07 -14.72 -3.77
CA ALA A 336 13.44 -13.74 -2.79
C ALA A 336 14.11 -14.52 -1.66
N PRO A 337 15.43 -14.57 -1.65
CA PRO A 337 16.12 -15.13 -0.52
C PRO A 337 15.67 -14.25 0.64
N THR A 338 15.67 -14.79 1.80
CA THR A 338 15.69 -14.19 3.11
C THR A 338 16.59 -12.93 3.27
N HIS A 339 17.11 -12.39 2.18
CA HIS A 339 17.96 -11.20 2.10
C HIS A 339 17.22 -9.87 1.94
N PHE A 340 15.89 -9.84 1.83
CA PHE A 340 15.10 -8.67 2.24
C PHE A 340 14.96 -8.58 3.77
N THR A 341 15.89 -9.11 4.50
CA THR A 341 16.29 -8.55 5.78
C THR A 341 16.96 -7.21 5.46
N VAL A 342 16.15 -6.19 5.20
CA VAL A 342 16.59 -4.86 5.54
C VAL A 342 17.04 -5.02 7.00
N LYS A 343 18.35 -4.91 7.25
CA LYS A 343 18.84 -4.66 8.58
C LYS A 343 18.13 -3.40 9.01
N THR A 344 16.92 -3.55 9.55
CA THR A 344 16.30 -2.50 10.33
C THR A 344 17.33 -2.21 11.40
N PRO A 345 17.89 -1.01 11.45
CA PRO A 345 18.71 -0.65 12.60
C PRO A 345 17.81 -0.89 13.80
N THR A 346 18.18 -1.84 14.63
CA THR A 346 17.44 -2.28 15.83
C THR A 346 17.18 -1.16 16.84
N ASN A 347 17.60 0.06 16.53
CA ASN A 347 17.51 1.24 17.41
C ASN A 347 16.51 2.31 16.97
N LEU A 348 15.70 2.11 15.92
CA LEU A 348 14.84 3.16 15.36
C LEU A 348 13.37 3.12 15.80
N CYS A 349 12.88 2.02 16.37
CA CYS A 349 11.52 1.93 16.92
C CYS A 349 11.34 2.55 18.32
N ALA A 350 12.42 2.86 19.03
CA ALA A 350 12.37 3.33 20.42
C ALA A 350 12.11 4.83 20.59
N ASN A 351 11.93 5.61 19.52
CA ASN A 351 11.82 7.06 19.68
C ASN A 351 10.35 7.47 19.89
N ARG A 352 9.94 7.66 21.14
CA ARG A 352 8.63 8.19 21.58
C ARG A 352 8.17 9.45 20.82
N THR A 353 9.10 10.18 20.24
CA THR A 353 8.83 11.40 19.45
C THR A 353 8.17 11.05 18.10
N ARG A 354 8.52 9.91 17.46
CA ARG A 354 7.90 9.45 16.20
C ARG A 354 6.45 9.01 16.40
N ILE A 355 6.17 8.31 17.50
CA ILE A 355 4.80 7.93 17.89
C ILE A 355 3.92 9.18 18.12
N ARG A 356 4.48 10.25 18.66
CA ARG A 356 3.76 11.53 18.83
C ARG A 356 3.39 12.18 17.49
N ILE A 357 4.29 12.17 16.51
CA ILE A 357 4.02 12.74 15.19
C ILE A 357 2.92 11.94 14.49
N SER A 358 3.03 10.61 14.46
CA SER A 358 2.02 9.73 13.89
C SER A 358 0.66 9.92 14.56
N ARG A 359 0.57 9.96 15.91
CA ARG A 359 -0.69 10.23 16.64
C ARG A 359 -1.30 11.59 16.34
N HIS A 360 -0.49 12.60 16.02
CA HIS A 360 -0.99 13.91 15.63
C HIS A 360 -1.70 13.86 14.28
N TYR A 361 -1.12 13.16 13.29
CA TYR A 361 -1.72 12.97 11.97
C TYR A 361 -2.97 12.09 12.00
N THR A 362 -2.98 11.06 12.82
CA THR A 362 -4.16 10.22 13.07
C THR A 362 -5.34 11.07 13.53
N ARG A 363 -5.13 12.04 14.42
CA ARG A 363 -6.17 12.99 14.87
C ARG A 363 -6.69 13.90 13.75
N ILE A 364 -5.82 14.34 12.85
CA ILE A 364 -6.23 15.20 11.71
C ILE A 364 -7.14 14.43 10.75
N ILE A 365 -6.83 13.16 10.48
CA ILE A 365 -7.64 12.31 9.60
C ILE A 365 -8.99 11.98 10.22
N SER A 366 -9.04 11.71 11.53
CA SER A 366 -10.30 11.41 12.25
C SER A 366 -11.20 12.62 12.50
N ALA A 367 -10.66 13.84 12.49
CA ALA A 367 -11.42 15.08 12.66
C ALA A 367 -12.15 15.55 11.39
N ASN A 368 -11.78 14.98 10.23
CA ASN A 368 -12.39 15.30 8.93
C ASN A 368 -13.36 14.20 8.44
N ARG A 369 -13.88 13.37 9.34
CA ARG A 369 -14.96 12.39 9.07
C ARG A 369 -16.30 12.89 9.53
#